data_92a4123bf68b526ec6fc36ee6e8a0b3d
#
_entry.id   92a4123bf68b526ec6fc36ee6e8a0b3d
#
_cell.length_a   1.000
_cell.length_b   1.000
_cell.length_c   1.000
_cell.angle_alpha   90.00
_cell.angle_beta   90.00
_cell.angle_gamma   90.00
#
_symmetry.space_group_name_H-M   'P 1'
#
loop_
_entity.id
_entity.type
_entity.pdbx_description
1 polymer ?
#
loop_
_entity_poly.entity_id
_entity_poly.type
_entity_poly.pdbx_seq_one_letter_code
_entity_poly.pdbx_strand_id
1 'polypeptide(L)'
;KALNKLDVILVEWVDAEKDPGDGWCDIDEAFPPKNKYVTARTVGFYVGKSTSLLRTTSDYDPSNNKVYGYNDIQLSNIKNITVLKYASSSN
;
A
#
# COMPACT_ATOMS: atom_id res chain seq x y z
N LYS A 1 -5.58 4.20 16.14
CA LYS A 1 -5.69 2.81 16.60
C LYS A 1 -4.56 1.99 16.03
N ALA A 2 -3.79 1.33 16.87
CA ALA A 2 -2.63 0.58 16.46
C ALA A 2 -3.04 -0.68 15.68
N LEU A 3 -2.32 -0.94 14.58
CA LEU A 3 -2.47 -2.16 13.83
C LEU A 3 -1.69 -3.28 14.51
N ASN A 4 -2.27 -4.46 14.54
CA ASN A 4 -1.59 -5.64 15.04
C ASN A 4 -1.13 -6.51 13.87
N LYS A 5 0.02 -7.16 14.04
CA LYS A 5 0.51 -8.11 13.05
C LYS A 5 -0.59 -9.09 12.66
N LEU A 6 -0.73 -9.32 11.35
CA LEU A 6 -1.66 -10.24 10.73
C LEU A 6 -3.12 -9.80 10.77
N ASP A 7 -3.41 -8.58 11.20
CA ASP A 7 -4.70 -7.99 10.90
C ASP A 7 -4.91 -7.99 9.39
N VAL A 8 -6.10 -8.35 8.95
CA VAL A 8 -6.45 -8.21 7.53
C VAL A 8 -6.90 -6.76 7.32
N ILE A 9 -6.19 -6.04 6.49
CA ILE A 9 -6.43 -4.62 6.29
C ILE A 9 -6.73 -4.29 4.84
N LEU A 10 -7.53 -3.26 4.65
CA LEU A 10 -7.73 -2.59 3.37
C LEU A 10 -6.99 -1.26 3.45
N VAL A 11 -6.05 -1.06 2.55
CA VAL A 11 -5.30 0.18 2.44
C VAL A 11 -5.76 0.93 1.20
N GLU A 12 -6.25 2.13 1.38
CA GLU A 12 -6.55 3.04 0.26
C GLU A 12 -5.41 4.03 0.15
N TRP A 13 -4.79 4.07 -1.02
CA TRP A 13 -3.59 4.88 -1.23
C TRP A 13 -3.58 5.49 -2.62
N VAL A 14 -2.79 6.54 -2.77
CA VAL A 14 -2.69 7.27 -4.03
C VAL A 14 -1.46 6.78 -4.77
N ASP A 15 -1.70 6.25 -5.95
CA ASP A 15 -0.62 5.92 -6.88
C ASP A 15 -0.52 7.07 -7.88
N ALA A 16 0.62 7.75 -7.85
CA ALA A 16 0.91 8.76 -8.85
C ALA A 16 1.43 8.04 -10.08
N GLU A 17 0.58 7.84 -11.08
CA GLU A 17 1.07 7.52 -12.41
C GLU A 17 1.87 8.72 -12.89
N LYS A 18 3.18 8.60 -12.84
CA LYS A 18 4.03 9.50 -13.56
C LYS A 18 3.78 9.27 -15.05
N ASP A 19 3.21 10.27 -15.68
CA ASP A 19 3.39 10.42 -17.11
C ASP A 19 4.91 10.31 -17.34
N PRO A 20 5.38 9.29 -18.10
CA PRO A 20 6.82 9.16 -18.34
C PRO A 20 7.28 10.35 -19.13
N GLY A 21 7.78 11.36 -18.48
CA GLY A 21 8.35 12.54 -19.13
C GLY A 21 9.66 12.24 -19.85
N ASP A 22 9.77 11.08 -20.48
CA ASP A 22 10.97 10.58 -21.15
C ASP A 22 10.92 10.75 -22.66
N GLY A 23 10.13 11.68 -23.15
CA GLY A 23 10.06 12.01 -24.56
C GLY A 23 9.90 13.51 -24.77
N TRP A 24 10.18 13.96 -25.97
CA TRP A 24 9.86 15.31 -26.38
C TRP A 24 8.35 15.49 -26.39
N CYS A 25 7.85 16.49 -25.69
CA CYS A 25 6.44 16.82 -25.69
C CYS A 25 6.25 18.32 -25.91
N ASP A 26 5.07 18.72 -26.37
CA ASP A 26 4.76 20.13 -26.50
C ASP A 26 4.75 20.80 -25.12
N ILE A 27 5.20 22.04 -25.08
CA ILE A 27 5.28 22.77 -23.82
C ILE A 27 3.92 22.93 -23.15
N ASP A 28 2.85 23.02 -23.94
CA ASP A 28 1.49 23.11 -23.45
C ASP A 28 1.02 21.80 -22.82
N GLU A 29 1.59 20.67 -23.24
CA GLU A 29 1.33 19.35 -22.65
C GLU A 29 2.15 19.11 -21.39
N ALA A 30 3.30 19.77 -21.29
CA ALA A 30 4.17 19.63 -20.13
C ALA A 30 3.66 20.40 -18.93
N PHE A 31 2.80 21.38 -19.12
CA PHE A 31 2.28 22.22 -18.04
C PHE A 31 0.82 22.60 -18.29
N PRO A 32 -0.09 22.47 -17.30
CA PRO A 32 0.18 21.93 -15.95
C PRO A 32 0.48 20.44 -15.99
N PRO A 33 1.26 19.95 -15.03
CA PRO A 33 1.60 18.53 -14.99
C PRO A 33 0.32 17.70 -14.90
N LYS A 34 0.11 16.84 -15.89
CA LYS A 34 -1.01 15.91 -15.91
C LYS A 34 -0.66 14.73 -15.00
N ASN A 35 -0.63 14.98 -13.72
CA ASN A 35 -0.50 13.89 -12.75
C ASN A 35 -1.85 13.23 -12.61
N LYS A 36 -2.00 12.08 -13.21
CA LYS A 36 -3.13 11.22 -12.94
C LYS A 36 -2.87 10.53 -11.61
N TYR A 37 -3.67 10.88 -10.62
CA TYR A 37 -3.66 10.19 -9.36
C TYR A 37 -4.74 9.12 -9.41
N VAL A 38 -4.33 7.88 -9.24
CA VAL A 38 -5.25 6.76 -9.13
C VAL A 38 -5.31 6.38 -7.66
N THR A 39 -6.52 6.31 -7.12
CA THR A 39 -6.71 5.73 -5.79
C THR A 39 -6.72 4.22 -5.94
N ALA A 40 -5.70 3.58 -5.40
CA ALA A 40 -5.58 2.14 -5.37
C ALA A 40 -6.07 1.60 -4.03
N ARG A 41 -6.51 0.35 -4.04
CA ARG A 41 -6.92 -0.37 -2.84
C ARG A 41 -6.17 -1.68 -2.77
N THR A 42 -5.52 -1.90 -1.63
CA THR A 42 -4.75 -3.12 -1.37
C THR A 42 -5.34 -3.81 -0.15
N VAL A 43 -5.64 -5.08 -0.29
CA VAL A 43 -6.10 -5.92 0.83
C VAL A 43 -5.02 -6.95 1.13
N GLY A 44 -4.69 -7.11 2.40
CA GLY A 44 -3.71 -8.11 2.79
C GLY A 44 -3.54 -8.19 4.30
N PHE A 45 -2.68 -9.11 4.71
CA PHE A 45 -2.27 -9.21 6.10
C PHE A 45 -1.24 -8.14 6.41
N TYR A 46 -1.42 -7.45 7.51
CA TYR A 46 -0.45 -6.45 7.95
C TYR A 46 0.80 -7.14 8.50
N VAL A 47 1.94 -6.85 7.92
CA VAL A 47 3.23 -7.41 8.35
C VAL A 47 3.96 -6.46 9.30
N GLY A 48 3.92 -5.17 9.00
CA GLY A 48 4.59 -4.17 9.80
C GLY A 48 4.74 -2.87 9.06
N LYS A 49 5.31 -1.88 9.74
CA LYS A 49 5.63 -0.59 9.13
C LYS A 49 6.95 -0.06 9.66
N SER A 50 7.63 0.68 8.83
CA SER A 50 8.80 1.48 9.19
C SER A 50 8.41 2.94 9.28
N THR A 51 9.39 3.83 9.32
CA THR A 51 9.14 5.27 9.29
C THR A 51 8.58 5.76 7.96
N SER A 52 8.73 4.98 6.89
CA SER A 52 8.35 5.40 5.53
C SER A 52 7.43 4.44 4.80
N LEU A 53 7.39 3.17 5.18
CA LEU A 53 6.67 2.12 4.46
C LEU A 53 5.73 1.34 5.36
N LEU A 54 4.61 0.90 4.78
CA LEU A 54 3.73 -0.10 5.36
C LEU A 54 3.81 -1.34 4.48
N ARG A 55 3.98 -2.50 5.10
CA ARG A 55 4.12 -3.77 4.39
C ARG A 55 2.93 -4.68 4.63
N THR A 56 2.42 -5.25 3.55
CA THR A 56 1.36 -6.25 3.59
C THR A 56 1.78 -7.50 2.83
N THR A 57 1.14 -8.61 3.13
CA THR A 57 1.31 -9.85 2.37
C THR A 57 -0.05 -10.45 2.05
N SER A 58 -0.14 -11.19 0.94
CA SER A 58 -1.35 -11.91 0.58
C SER A 58 -1.35 -13.35 1.10
N ASP A 59 -0.19 -13.89 1.42
CA ASP A 59 -0.04 -15.29 1.76
C ASP A 59 0.73 -15.44 3.07
N TYR A 60 0.11 -16.10 4.02
CA TYR A 60 0.69 -16.35 5.33
C TYR A 60 0.52 -17.81 5.73
N ASP A 61 1.61 -18.42 6.12
CA ASP A 61 1.63 -19.79 6.64
C ASP A 61 1.76 -19.76 8.17
N PRO A 62 0.67 -19.98 8.89
CA PRO A 62 0.70 -19.92 10.36
C PRO A 62 1.53 -21.03 10.99
N SER A 63 1.65 -22.18 10.33
CA SER A 63 2.40 -23.32 10.88
C SER A 63 3.88 -23.05 10.98
N ASN A 64 4.42 -22.31 10.02
CA ASN A 64 5.84 -22.00 9.92
C ASN A 64 6.17 -20.53 10.19
N ASN A 65 5.14 -19.73 10.47
CA ASN A 65 5.27 -18.29 10.67
C ASN A 65 6.03 -17.60 9.52
N LYS A 66 5.59 -17.91 8.30
CA LYS A 66 6.23 -17.39 7.08
C LYS A 66 5.22 -16.72 6.18
N VAL A 67 5.69 -15.76 5.41
CA VAL A 67 4.92 -15.07 4.37
C VAL A 67 5.55 -15.36 3.01
N TYR A 68 4.72 -15.36 1.97
CA TYR A 68 5.19 -15.52 0.61
C TYR A 68 4.97 -14.22 -0.16
N GLY A 69 6.08 -13.50 -0.36
CA GLY A 69 6.00 -12.21 -1.01
C GLY A 69 5.40 -11.13 -0.12
N TYR A 70 5.55 -9.88 -0.52
CA TYR A 70 4.96 -8.75 0.19
C TYR A 70 4.82 -7.55 -0.73
N ASN A 71 3.94 -6.63 -0.34
CA ASN A 71 3.75 -5.34 -0.99
C ASN A 71 4.08 -4.23 -0.01
N ASP A 72 4.85 -3.26 -0.47
CA ASP A 72 5.22 -2.08 0.30
C ASP A 72 4.50 -0.86 -0.25
N ILE A 73 3.88 -0.11 0.66
CA ILE A 73 3.16 1.11 0.32
C ILE A 73 3.78 2.25 1.11
N GLN A 74 4.13 3.33 0.43
CA GLN A 74 4.67 4.51 1.11
C GLN A 74 3.61 5.13 2.01
N LEU A 75 3.97 5.35 3.27
CA LEU A 75 3.03 5.91 4.26
C LEU A 75 2.47 7.26 3.82
N SER A 76 3.29 8.08 3.16
CA SER A 76 2.86 9.39 2.67
C SER A 76 1.75 9.32 1.62
N ASN A 77 1.60 8.17 0.96
CA ASN A 77 0.58 7.97 -0.07
C ASN A 77 -0.70 7.34 0.46
N ILE A 78 -0.72 6.93 1.71
CA ILE A 78 -1.88 6.26 2.30
C ILE A 78 -2.93 7.30 2.69
N LYS A 79 -4.15 7.08 2.22
CA LYS A 79 -5.31 7.92 2.55
C LYS A 79 -6.08 7.36 3.72
N ASN A 80 -6.25 6.04 3.76
CA ASN A 80 -7.06 5.40 4.79
C ASN A 80 -6.67 3.94 4.94
N ILE A 81 -6.77 3.44 6.17
CA ILE A 81 -6.59 2.04 6.50
C ILE A 81 -7.82 1.58 7.27
N THR A 82 -8.43 0.50 6.78
CA THR A 82 -9.58 -0.13 7.44
C THR A 82 -9.20 -1.54 7.84
N VAL A 83 -9.42 -1.90 9.10
CA VAL A 83 -9.23 -3.27 9.54
C VAL A 83 -10.48 -4.07 9.17
N LEU A 84 -10.31 -5.03 8.28
CA LEU A 84 -11.39 -5.90 7.85
C LEU A 84 -11.60 -7.07 8.80
N LYS A 85 -10.52 -7.58 9.33
CA LYS A 85 -10.55 -8.67 10.30
C LYS A 85 -9.35 -8.54 11.23
N TYR A 86 -9.59 -8.49 12.52
CA TYR A 86 -8.51 -8.45 13.50
C TYR A 86 -7.84 -9.82 13.58
N ALA A 87 -6.52 -9.81 13.73
CA ALA A 87 -5.78 -11.02 14.02
C ALA A 87 -6.36 -11.65 15.28
N SER A 88 -6.62 -12.96 15.22
CA SER A 88 -7.09 -13.61 16.43
C SER A 88 -5.99 -13.57 17.46
N SER A 89 -6.28 -12.90 18.58
CA SER A 89 -5.44 -13.07 19.75
C SER A 89 -5.62 -14.50 20.20
N SER A 90 -4.63 -15.33 19.91
CA SER A 90 -4.59 -16.64 20.53
C SER A 90 -4.28 -16.44 22.00
N ASN A 91 -5.23 -16.67 22.78
CA ASN A 91 -5.00 -16.72 24.21
C ASN A 91 -4.36 -18.03 24.60
#